data_553cd819b59ab592cce33d15f42f340a
#
_entry.id   553cd819b59ab592cce33d15f42f340a
#
_cell.length_a   1.000
_cell.length_b   1.000
_cell.length_c   1.000
_cell.angle_alpha   90.00
_cell.angle_beta   90.00
_cell.angle_gamma   90.00
#
_symmetry.space_group_name_H-M   'P 1'
#
loop_
_entity.id
_entity.type
_entity.pdbx_description
1 polymer ?
#
loop_
_entity_poly.entity_id
_entity_poly.type
_entity_poly.pdbx_seq_one_letter_code
_entity_poly.pdbx_strand_id
1 'polypeptide(L)'
;MRGLRGQLLAAVLLGTAALTATAHATGCAFDLQGEGRVTRILDGRTLELDDGRTVRLAGIEPVTSPDWQTAIARLIVGQQVTLRGEDDTPDRYGRQRAFVYLAVSGALLQNVLLNQGLALFAADVVDKECALTMLAAEANGRKAKQGIWADSSAIKNAESSDDIVAGIGHFSLIEGRVLSVRQAGATTYLNFGRNWTRGFAVTISRKLLPTFEAAGMPLKSLENRRVRVRGWVEMRGGPRIEALRVGQIELLGEY
;
A
#
# COMPACT_ATOMS: atom_id res chain seq x y z
N MET A 1 11.97 -87.71 5.05
CA MET A 1 12.00 -86.98 5.82
C MET A 1 11.89 -85.58 5.30
N ARG A 2 11.22 -84.71 5.99
CA ARG A 2 10.64 -83.48 5.52
C ARG A 2 11.56 -82.29 5.62
N GLY A 3 11.86 -81.59 4.52
CA GLY A 3 12.66 -80.38 4.46
C GLY A 3 11.82 -79.13 4.69
N LEU A 4 12.28 -78.32 5.61
CA LEU A 4 11.68 -77.01 5.93
C LEU A 4 12.24 -75.95 4.95
N ARG A 5 11.37 -75.34 4.15
CA ARG A 5 11.72 -74.21 3.32
C ARG A 5 11.49 -72.91 4.11
N GLY A 6 12.57 -72.21 4.44
CA GLY A 6 12.51 -70.88 5.01
C GLY A 6 12.18 -69.84 3.89
N GLN A 7 11.09 -69.09 4.06
CA GLN A 7 10.76 -67.93 3.22
C GLN A 7 11.37 -66.67 3.85
N LEU A 8 12.29 -66.02 3.12
CA LEU A 8 12.82 -64.70 3.44
C LEU A 8 11.78 -63.64 2.94
N LEU A 9 11.16 -62.95 3.88
CA LEU A 9 10.36 -61.75 3.61
C LEU A 9 11.32 -60.56 3.53
N ALA A 10 11.45 -59.99 2.29
CA ALA A 10 12.12 -58.71 2.08
C ALA A 10 11.13 -57.57 2.35
N ALA A 11 11.37 -56.81 3.42
CA ALA A 11 10.62 -55.60 3.72
C ALA A 11 11.14 -54.46 2.85
N VAL A 12 10.34 -53.99 1.91
CA VAL A 12 10.63 -52.77 1.12
C VAL A 12 10.15 -51.56 1.92
N LEU A 13 11.09 -50.81 2.47
CA LEU A 13 10.83 -49.49 3.08
C LEU A 13 10.65 -48.45 1.96
N LEU A 14 9.41 -48.06 1.67
CA LEU A 14 9.09 -46.89 0.86
C LEU A 14 9.34 -45.63 1.71
N GLY A 15 10.46 -44.97 1.46
CA GLY A 15 10.73 -43.63 2.00
C GLY A 15 9.87 -42.58 1.28
N THR A 16 8.87 -42.03 1.94
CA THR A 16 8.15 -40.88 1.48
C THR A 16 9.01 -39.64 1.65
N ALA A 17 9.61 -39.16 0.56
CA ALA A 17 10.23 -37.82 0.51
C ALA A 17 9.14 -36.76 0.61
N ALA A 18 9.00 -36.10 1.76
CA ALA A 18 8.17 -34.92 1.91
C ALA A 18 8.81 -33.77 1.14
N LEU A 19 8.26 -33.44 -0.02
CA LEU A 19 8.56 -32.17 -0.70
C LEU A 19 8.04 -31.03 0.18
N THR A 20 8.92 -30.39 0.93
CA THR A 20 8.64 -29.10 1.55
C THR A 20 8.54 -28.05 0.43
N ALA A 21 7.33 -27.81 -0.06
CA ALA A 21 7.05 -26.63 -0.89
C ALA A 21 7.33 -25.39 -0.03
N THR A 22 8.44 -24.72 -0.32
CA THR A 22 8.68 -23.36 0.17
C THR A 22 7.57 -22.50 -0.44
N ALA A 23 6.59 -22.11 0.38
CA ALA A 23 5.62 -21.12 0.02
C ALA A 23 6.40 -19.81 -0.25
N HIS A 24 6.65 -19.54 -1.52
CA HIS A 24 7.13 -18.24 -1.92
C HIS A 24 6.00 -17.26 -1.58
N ALA A 25 6.28 -16.33 -0.69
CA ALA A 25 5.38 -15.22 -0.43
C ALA A 25 5.16 -14.49 -1.76
N THR A 26 4.01 -14.73 -2.38
CA THR A 26 3.60 -14.06 -3.61
C THR A 26 3.36 -12.59 -3.26
N GLY A 27 4.07 -11.69 -3.88
CA GLY A 27 3.97 -10.24 -3.73
C GLY A 27 5.22 -9.62 -3.11
N CYS A 28 5.64 -8.46 -3.62
CA CYS A 28 6.79 -7.66 -3.16
C CYS A 28 8.15 -8.40 -3.19
N ALA A 29 8.40 -9.16 -4.26
CA ALA A 29 9.66 -9.87 -4.48
C ALA A 29 10.70 -8.92 -5.12
N PHE A 30 11.37 -8.12 -4.30
CA PHE A 30 12.42 -7.19 -4.72
C PHE A 30 13.81 -7.73 -4.35
N ASP A 31 14.84 -7.13 -4.94
CA ASP A 31 16.23 -7.46 -4.66
C ASP A 31 16.61 -7.12 -3.22
N LEU A 32 17.54 -7.91 -2.66
CA LEU A 32 18.10 -7.69 -1.34
C LEU A 32 18.94 -6.42 -1.33
N GLN A 33 18.65 -5.51 -0.41
CA GLN A 33 19.38 -4.24 -0.25
C GLN A 33 20.16 -4.17 1.07
N GLY A 34 20.03 -5.16 1.94
CA GLY A 34 20.74 -5.26 3.19
C GLY A 34 19.89 -5.74 4.35
N GLU A 35 20.50 -5.75 5.50
CA GLU A 35 19.90 -6.19 6.78
C GLU A 35 20.32 -5.22 7.90
N GLY A 36 19.64 -5.25 9.04
CA GLY A 36 20.00 -4.46 10.21
C GLY A 36 18.98 -4.63 11.33
N ARG A 37 19.30 -4.09 12.48
CA ARG A 37 18.39 -4.04 13.64
C ARG A 37 17.79 -2.65 13.76
N VAL A 38 16.49 -2.56 13.92
CA VAL A 38 15.81 -1.26 14.12
C VAL A 38 16.09 -0.73 15.52
N THR A 39 16.67 0.46 15.62
CA THR A 39 16.99 1.12 16.90
C THR A 39 15.91 2.12 17.31
N ARG A 40 15.30 2.82 16.35
CA ARG A 40 14.23 3.79 16.65
C ARG A 40 13.37 4.12 15.43
N ILE A 41 12.24 4.75 15.70
CA ILE A 41 11.31 5.32 14.72
C ILE A 41 11.56 6.84 14.68
N LEU A 42 11.90 7.37 13.51
CA LEU A 42 12.15 8.80 13.33
C LEU A 42 10.85 9.56 13.02
N ASP A 43 10.02 8.98 12.15
CA ASP A 43 8.69 9.47 11.81
C ASP A 43 7.78 8.31 11.38
N GLY A 44 6.51 8.59 10.99
CA GLY A 44 5.49 7.57 10.67
C GLY A 44 5.87 6.56 9.59
N ARG A 45 7.00 6.73 8.92
CA ARG A 45 7.49 5.82 7.88
C ARG A 45 9.01 5.80 7.73
N THR A 46 9.74 6.30 8.73
CA THR A 46 11.20 6.34 8.68
C THR A 46 11.78 5.68 9.93
N LEU A 47 12.64 4.70 9.70
CA LEU A 47 13.33 3.90 10.71
C LEU A 47 14.80 4.24 10.72
N GLU A 48 15.46 4.06 11.86
CA GLU A 48 16.91 4.06 11.97
C GLU A 48 17.41 2.67 12.37
N LEU A 49 18.47 2.22 11.72
CA LEU A 49 19.12 0.93 11.99
C LEU A 49 20.33 1.11 12.91
N ASP A 50 20.83 0.00 13.44
CA ASP A 50 21.99 -0.05 14.35
C ASP A 50 23.32 0.37 13.71
N ASP A 51 23.41 0.33 12.38
CA ASP A 51 24.55 0.83 11.61
C ASP A 51 24.43 2.32 11.22
N GLY A 52 23.38 3.00 11.67
CA GLY A 52 23.11 4.41 11.40
C GLY A 52 22.37 4.71 10.09
N ARG A 53 22.09 3.68 9.28
CA ARG A 53 21.27 3.89 8.08
C ARG A 53 19.86 4.32 8.45
N THR A 54 19.34 5.25 7.66
CA THR A 54 17.95 5.69 7.75
C THR A 54 17.14 5.07 6.62
N VAL A 55 16.09 4.35 6.96
CA VAL A 55 15.24 3.61 6.01
C VAL A 55 13.86 4.25 5.97
N ARG A 56 13.42 4.65 4.77
CA ARG A 56 12.05 5.10 4.49
C ARG A 56 11.22 3.94 3.96
N LEU A 57 10.13 3.62 4.65
CA LEU A 57 9.20 2.58 4.22
C LEU A 57 8.55 2.94 2.89
N ALA A 58 8.72 2.07 1.88
CA ALA A 58 8.14 2.23 0.55
C ALA A 58 6.65 1.90 0.56
N GLY A 59 5.86 2.54 -0.32
CA GLY A 59 4.48 2.16 -0.59
C GLY A 59 3.46 2.58 0.45
N ILE A 60 3.86 3.28 1.52
CA ILE A 60 2.94 3.73 2.58
C ILE A 60 3.07 5.22 2.89
N GLU A 61 1.96 5.80 3.35
CA GLU A 61 1.90 7.09 4.01
C GLU A 61 1.43 6.91 5.46
N PRO A 62 2.03 7.64 6.43
CA PRO A 62 1.64 7.53 7.82
C PRO A 62 0.27 8.13 8.06
N VAL A 63 -0.44 7.57 9.05
CA VAL A 63 -1.64 8.20 9.60
C VAL A 63 -1.24 9.17 10.70
N THR A 64 -1.99 10.26 10.84
CA THR A 64 -1.81 11.20 11.94
C THR A 64 -2.66 10.73 13.12
N SER A 65 -2.00 10.14 14.14
CA SER A 65 -2.62 9.71 15.39
C SER A 65 -1.64 9.97 16.53
N PRO A 66 -2.09 10.40 17.71
CA PRO A 66 -1.18 10.67 18.84
C PRO A 66 -0.32 9.48 19.23
N ASP A 67 -0.84 8.27 19.11
CA ASP A 67 -0.19 7.05 19.59
C ASP A 67 0.53 6.23 18.50
N TRP A 68 0.51 6.69 17.25
CA TRP A 68 1.06 5.91 16.13
C TRP A 68 2.54 5.55 16.33
N GLN A 69 3.34 6.50 16.81
CA GLN A 69 4.78 6.30 17.01
C GLN A 69 5.04 5.21 18.05
N THR A 70 4.31 5.25 19.15
CA THR A 70 4.40 4.23 20.19
C THR A 70 3.93 2.85 19.68
N ALA A 71 2.85 2.82 18.90
CA ALA A 71 2.35 1.58 18.33
C ALA A 71 3.36 0.96 17.35
N ILE A 72 3.92 1.74 16.43
CA ILE A 72 4.93 1.24 15.49
C ILE A 72 6.21 0.84 16.23
N ALA A 73 6.67 1.63 17.22
CA ALA A 73 7.87 1.30 17.98
C ALA A 73 7.76 -0.06 18.70
N ARG A 74 6.61 -0.37 19.29
CA ARG A 74 6.34 -1.67 19.92
C ARG A 74 6.43 -2.85 18.95
N LEU A 75 6.11 -2.62 17.69
CA LEU A 75 6.13 -3.66 16.65
C LEU A 75 7.54 -3.95 16.13
N ILE A 76 8.41 -2.93 16.05
CA ILE A 76 9.60 -3.05 15.23
C ILE A 76 10.91 -2.69 15.93
N VAL A 77 10.92 -1.89 16.99
CA VAL A 77 12.17 -1.52 17.68
C VAL A 77 12.79 -2.77 18.32
N GLY A 78 14.09 -2.95 18.10
CA GLY A 78 14.84 -4.13 18.51
C GLY A 78 14.73 -5.33 17.58
N GLN A 79 13.86 -5.29 16.56
CA GLN A 79 13.74 -6.37 15.58
C GLN A 79 14.86 -6.35 14.55
N GLN A 80 15.30 -7.54 14.15
CA GLN A 80 16.17 -7.72 12.98
C GLN A 80 15.29 -7.68 11.74
N VAL A 81 15.74 -6.95 10.72
CA VAL A 81 15.00 -6.76 9.47
C VAL A 81 15.88 -6.99 8.25
N THR A 82 15.24 -7.41 7.17
CA THR A 82 15.81 -7.49 5.82
C THR A 82 15.19 -6.39 4.98
N LEU A 83 16.02 -5.63 4.28
CA LEU A 83 15.61 -4.58 3.36
C LEU A 83 15.59 -5.12 1.94
N ARG A 84 14.50 -4.82 1.21
CA ARG A 84 14.37 -5.14 -0.21
C ARG A 84 13.83 -3.94 -0.97
N GLY A 85 14.19 -3.81 -2.26
CA GLY A 85 13.74 -2.69 -3.08
C GLY A 85 14.19 -2.79 -4.53
N GLU A 86 13.74 -1.84 -5.35
CA GLU A 86 14.13 -1.70 -6.76
C GLU A 86 15.49 -1.01 -6.90
N ASP A 87 15.79 -0.09 -5.99
CA ASP A 87 16.99 0.75 -6.00
C ASP A 87 17.40 1.06 -4.56
N ASP A 88 18.66 0.89 -4.23
CA ASP A 88 19.26 1.18 -2.93
C ASP A 88 19.82 2.61 -2.81
N THR A 89 19.72 3.41 -3.87
CA THR A 89 20.19 4.80 -3.91
C THR A 89 19.41 5.62 -2.89
N PRO A 90 20.11 6.25 -1.90
CA PRO A 90 19.44 7.10 -0.93
C PRO A 90 18.76 8.31 -1.58
N ASP A 91 17.66 8.74 -1.00
CA ASP A 91 17.00 9.99 -1.40
C ASP A 91 17.86 11.22 -1.02
N ARG A 92 17.41 12.41 -1.42
CA ARG A 92 18.13 13.69 -1.12
C ARG A 92 18.35 13.96 0.38
N TYR A 93 17.71 13.20 1.26
CA TYR A 93 17.88 13.29 2.72
C TYR A 93 18.73 12.14 3.29
N GLY A 94 19.36 11.34 2.42
CA GLY A 94 20.17 10.19 2.80
C GLY A 94 19.37 8.97 3.26
N ARG A 95 18.07 8.90 2.98
CA ARG A 95 17.22 7.79 3.40
C ARG A 95 17.11 6.76 2.29
N GLN A 96 17.39 5.50 2.61
CA GLN A 96 17.17 4.37 1.72
C GLN A 96 15.67 4.02 1.66
N ARG A 97 15.06 4.02 0.49
CA ARG A 97 13.66 3.60 0.30
C ARG A 97 13.60 2.08 0.20
N ALA A 98 12.88 1.41 1.10
CA ALA A 98 12.85 -0.05 1.13
C ALA A 98 11.50 -0.64 1.56
N PHE A 99 11.29 -1.88 1.13
CA PHE A 99 10.32 -2.81 1.70
C PHE A 99 11.03 -3.58 2.82
N VAL A 100 10.46 -3.53 4.03
CA VAL A 100 11.11 -4.03 5.24
C VAL A 100 10.47 -5.33 5.69
N TYR A 101 11.24 -6.39 5.76
CA TYR A 101 10.79 -7.71 6.18
C TYR A 101 11.30 -8.02 7.59
N LEU A 102 10.40 -8.47 8.46
CA LEU A 102 10.74 -8.94 9.80
C LEU A 102 11.49 -10.27 9.70
N ALA A 103 12.73 -10.35 10.16
CA ALA A 103 13.57 -11.54 9.99
C ALA A 103 12.96 -12.80 10.62
N VAL A 104 12.28 -12.68 11.76
CA VAL A 104 11.69 -13.81 12.50
C VAL A 104 10.47 -14.39 11.78
N SER A 105 9.58 -13.56 11.26
CA SER A 105 8.30 -14.01 10.66
C SER A 105 8.30 -14.02 9.14
N GLY A 106 9.26 -13.34 8.50
CA GLY A 106 9.25 -13.08 7.07
C GLY A 106 8.14 -12.12 6.63
N ALA A 107 7.40 -11.51 7.56
CA ALA A 107 6.30 -10.63 7.24
C ALA A 107 6.80 -9.28 6.72
N LEU A 108 6.14 -8.75 5.69
CA LEU A 108 6.35 -7.40 5.22
C LEU A 108 5.78 -6.41 6.23
N LEU A 109 6.63 -5.57 6.83
CA LEU A 109 6.24 -4.59 7.84
C LEU A 109 5.13 -3.65 7.33
N GLN A 110 5.23 -3.18 6.10
CA GLN A 110 4.22 -2.33 5.49
C GLN A 110 2.83 -2.97 5.52
N ASN A 111 2.73 -4.27 5.20
CA ASN A 111 1.47 -5.00 5.28
C ASN A 111 0.95 -5.12 6.72
N VAL A 112 1.84 -5.29 7.69
CA VAL A 112 1.46 -5.30 9.11
C VAL A 112 0.87 -3.95 9.51
N LEU A 113 1.53 -2.83 9.13
CA LEU A 113 1.05 -1.47 9.43
C LEU A 113 -0.28 -1.16 8.75
N LEU A 114 -0.45 -1.55 7.48
CA LEU A 114 -1.70 -1.39 6.73
C LEU A 114 -2.85 -2.18 7.35
N ASN A 115 -2.62 -3.44 7.71
CA ASN A 115 -3.63 -4.28 8.38
C ASN A 115 -4.06 -3.72 9.74
N GLN A 116 -3.14 -3.07 10.46
CA GLN A 116 -3.43 -2.47 11.77
C GLN A 116 -3.98 -1.04 11.66
N GLY A 117 -4.14 -0.50 10.44
CA GLY A 117 -4.60 0.88 10.24
C GLY A 117 -3.64 1.93 10.80
N LEU A 118 -2.34 1.62 10.85
CA LEU A 118 -1.26 2.52 11.27
C LEU A 118 -0.60 3.24 10.09
N ALA A 119 -0.96 2.85 8.87
CA ALA A 119 -0.54 3.47 7.63
C ALA A 119 -1.63 3.38 6.57
N LEU A 120 -1.51 4.21 5.53
CA LEU A 120 -2.31 4.19 4.31
C LEU A 120 -1.44 3.72 3.14
N PHE A 121 -1.99 2.94 2.22
CA PHE A 121 -1.30 2.57 0.99
C PHE A 121 -1.11 3.80 0.11
N ALA A 122 0.13 4.10 -0.28
CA ALA A 122 0.47 5.31 -1.04
C ALA A 122 0.20 5.21 -2.55
N ALA A 123 -0.04 3.99 -3.08
CA ALA A 123 -0.20 3.68 -4.49
C ALA A 123 0.99 4.12 -5.37
N ASP A 124 2.20 4.14 -4.81
CA ASP A 124 3.45 4.51 -5.47
C ASP A 124 4.38 3.31 -5.72
N VAL A 125 3.83 2.10 -5.62
CA VAL A 125 4.50 0.83 -5.91
C VAL A 125 4.30 0.47 -7.37
N VAL A 126 5.40 0.23 -8.10
CA VAL A 126 5.37 -0.08 -9.53
C VAL A 126 5.00 -1.54 -9.77
N ASP A 127 5.55 -2.45 -8.95
CA ASP A 127 5.21 -3.87 -9.03
C ASP A 127 3.74 -4.10 -8.70
N LYS A 128 3.01 -4.66 -9.67
CA LYS A 128 1.56 -4.83 -9.58
C LYS A 128 1.15 -5.82 -8.48
N GLU A 129 1.87 -6.92 -8.33
CA GLU A 129 1.54 -7.94 -7.34
C GLU A 129 1.79 -7.41 -5.92
N CYS A 130 2.88 -6.67 -5.73
CA CYS A 130 3.15 -5.99 -4.47
C CYS A 130 2.08 -4.94 -4.15
N ALA A 131 1.71 -4.10 -5.14
CA ALA A 131 0.66 -3.10 -4.96
C ALA A 131 -0.69 -3.73 -4.57
N LEU A 132 -1.08 -4.84 -5.21
CA LEU A 132 -2.32 -5.58 -4.88
C LEU A 132 -2.27 -6.18 -3.47
N THR A 133 -1.12 -6.73 -3.07
CA THR A 133 -0.92 -7.30 -1.73
C THR A 133 -1.05 -6.22 -0.64
N MET A 134 -0.45 -5.05 -0.85
CA MET A 134 -0.54 -3.92 0.08
C MET A 134 -1.95 -3.34 0.14
N LEU A 135 -2.63 -3.24 -1.00
CA LEU A 135 -4.02 -2.78 -1.06
C LEU A 135 -4.96 -3.75 -0.33
N ALA A 136 -4.73 -5.06 -0.47
CA ALA A 136 -5.48 -6.08 0.25
C ALA A 136 -5.25 -6.00 1.77
N ALA A 137 -4.00 -5.74 2.21
CA ALA A 137 -3.67 -5.54 3.62
C ALA A 137 -4.42 -4.33 4.20
N GLU A 138 -4.43 -3.20 3.49
CA GLU A 138 -5.23 -2.01 3.89
C GLU A 138 -6.74 -2.33 3.95
N ALA A 139 -7.26 -3.05 2.95
CA ALA A 139 -8.68 -3.44 2.92
C ALA A 139 -9.06 -4.34 4.09
N ASN A 140 -8.18 -5.26 4.51
CA ASN A 140 -8.38 -6.11 5.68
C ASN A 140 -8.43 -5.27 6.97
N GLY A 141 -7.47 -4.34 7.17
CA GLY A 141 -7.46 -3.42 8.30
C GLY A 141 -8.75 -2.59 8.37
N ARG A 142 -9.21 -2.07 7.24
CA ARG A 142 -10.46 -1.32 7.12
C ARG A 142 -11.68 -2.17 7.46
N LYS A 143 -11.77 -3.39 6.94
CA LYS A 143 -12.86 -4.33 7.24
C LYS A 143 -12.90 -4.68 8.73
N ALA A 144 -11.75 -4.84 9.36
CA ALA A 144 -11.61 -5.15 10.77
C ALA A 144 -11.70 -3.91 11.68
N LYS A 145 -11.87 -2.70 11.12
CA LYS A 145 -11.94 -1.41 11.85
C LYS A 145 -10.73 -1.19 12.77
N GLN A 146 -9.54 -1.55 12.30
CA GLN A 146 -8.31 -1.40 13.06
C GLN A 146 -7.73 0.02 12.92
N GLY A 147 -7.10 0.53 13.98
CA GLY A 147 -6.40 1.82 13.99
C GLY A 147 -7.27 2.96 13.49
N ILE A 148 -6.80 3.72 12.48
CA ILE A 148 -7.55 4.83 11.88
C ILE A 148 -8.94 4.41 11.37
N TRP A 149 -9.12 3.16 10.99
CA TRP A 149 -10.39 2.66 10.43
C TRP A 149 -11.50 2.47 11.46
N ALA A 150 -11.20 2.60 12.77
CA ALA A 150 -12.21 2.67 13.80
C ALA A 150 -13.03 3.97 13.73
N ASP A 151 -12.43 5.03 13.15
CA ASP A 151 -13.08 6.31 12.88
C ASP A 151 -13.76 6.28 11.51
N SER A 152 -15.06 6.52 11.46
CA SER A 152 -15.85 6.59 10.22
C SER A 152 -15.44 7.77 9.33
N SER A 153 -14.76 8.79 9.86
CA SER A 153 -14.25 9.96 9.12
C SER A 153 -12.91 9.71 8.44
N ALA A 154 -12.29 8.54 8.63
CA ALA A 154 -11.02 8.18 8.00
C ALA A 154 -11.09 8.22 6.46
N ILE A 155 -12.24 7.92 5.90
CA ILE A 155 -12.53 8.11 4.47
C ILE A 155 -13.44 9.32 4.32
N LYS A 156 -12.93 10.36 3.64
CA LYS A 156 -13.67 11.60 3.44
C LYS A 156 -14.71 11.45 2.33
N ASN A 157 -15.83 12.17 2.46
CA ASN A 157 -16.84 12.25 1.41
C ASN A 157 -16.48 13.38 0.44
N ALA A 158 -16.38 13.07 -0.85
CA ALA A 158 -16.09 14.04 -1.92
C ALA A 158 -17.12 15.19 -2.02
N GLU A 159 -18.33 15.00 -1.49
CA GLU A 159 -19.39 16.00 -1.47
C GLU A 159 -19.26 16.98 -0.28
N SER A 160 -18.49 16.61 0.75
CA SER A 160 -18.25 17.45 1.93
C SER A 160 -17.03 18.35 1.71
N SER A 161 -17.26 19.53 1.16
CA SER A 161 -16.18 20.48 0.87
C SER A 161 -15.35 20.84 2.09
N ASP A 162 -15.97 20.98 3.26
CA ASP A 162 -15.29 21.36 4.50
C ASP A 162 -14.33 20.26 4.98
N ASP A 163 -14.75 18.99 4.91
CA ASP A 163 -13.90 17.85 5.25
C ASP A 163 -12.70 17.73 4.32
N ILE A 164 -12.92 18.00 3.01
CA ILE A 164 -11.83 17.98 2.04
C ILE A 164 -10.86 19.12 2.30
N VAL A 165 -11.35 20.34 2.55
CA VAL A 165 -10.49 21.50 2.85
C VAL A 165 -9.69 21.30 4.12
N ALA A 166 -10.27 20.68 5.16
CA ALA A 166 -9.56 20.29 6.39
C ALA A 166 -8.43 19.27 6.12
N GLY A 167 -8.45 18.57 5.00
CA GLY A 167 -7.43 17.62 4.56
C GLY A 167 -6.29 18.23 3.73
N ILE A 168 -6.29 19.55 3.47
CA ILE A 168 -5.22 20.17 2.69
C ILE A 168 -3.86 19.97 3.34
N GLY A 169 -2.88 19.56 2.52
CA GLY A 169 -1.53 19.22 2.99
C GLY A 169 -1.41 17.84 3.63
N HIS A 170 -2.47 17.02 3.63
CA HIS A 170 -2.48 15.66 4.15
C HIS A 170 -2.79 14.64 3.06
N PHE A 171 -2.19 13.45 3.20
CA PHE A 171 -2.58 12.29 2.40
C PHE A 171 -3.92 11.78 2.88
N SER A 172 -4.89 11.66 1.98
CA SER A 172 -6.28 11.33 2.31
C SER A 172 -6.86 10.27 1.37
N LEU A 173 -7.83 9.51 1.88
CA LEU A 173 -8.72 8.69 1.09
C LEU A 173 -10.07 9.42 0.99
N ILE A 174 -10.55 9.58 -0.25
CA ILE A 174 -11.78 10.32 -0.54
C ILE A 174 -12.67 9.46 -1.42
N GLU A 175 -13.90 9.26 -1.01
CA GLU A 175 -14.92 8.54 -1.79
C GLU A 175 -15.99 9.48 -2.33
N GLY A 176 -16.45 9.20 -3.54
CA GLY A 176 -17.55 9.92 -4.13
C GLY A 176 -17.94 9.42 -5.51
N ARG A 177 -19.02 10.00 -6.04
CA ARG A 177 -19.45 9.76 -7.41
C ARG A 177 -18.82 10.81 -8.32
N VAL A 178 -18.17 10.38 -9.40
CA VAL A 178 -17.67 11.28 -10.45
C VAL A 178 -18.86 11.86 -11.22
N LEU A 179 -19.11 13.16 -11.08
CA LEU A 179 -20.25 13.81 -11.73
C LEU A 179 -19.95 14.15 -13.20
N SER A 180 -18.70 14.45 -13.52
CA SER A 180 -18.29 14.69 -14.89
C SER A 180 -16.80 14.48 -15.11
N VAL A 181 -16.44 14.07 -16.31
CA VAL A 181 -15.05 13.98 -16.76
C VAL A 181 -14.84 15.02 -17.85
N ARG A 182 -13.95 15.98 -17.60
CA ARG A 182 -13.69 17.08 -18.52
C ARG A 182 -12.20 17.25 -18.77
N GLN A 183 -11.87 17.63 -19.99
CA GLN A 183 -10.51 17.97 -20.38
C GLN A 183 -10.40 19.47 -20.59
N ALA A 184 -9.38 20.08 -19.96
CA ALA A 184 -9.03 21.47 -20.15
C ALA A 184 -7.51 21.58 -20.34
N GLY A 185 -7.08 21.97 -21.54
CA GLY A 185 -5.67 22.01 -21.91
C GLY A 185 -4.97 20.65 -21.76
N ALA A 186 -3.92 20.63 -20.96
CA ALA A 186 -3.11 19.43 -20.70
C ALA A 186 -3.61 18.58 -19.51
N THR A 187 -4.77 18.89 -18.93
CA THR A 187 -5.28 18.24 -17.73
C THR A 187 -6.68 17.69 -17.95
N THR A 188 -6.92 16.47 -17.49
CA THR A 188 -8.23 15.86 -17.36
C THR A 188 -8.67 15.97 -15.91
N TYR A 189 -9.93 16.36 -15.69
CA TYR A 189 -10.56 16.56 -14.40
C TYR A 189 -11.67 15.53 -14.20
N LEU A 190 -11.62 14.81 -13.09
CA LEU A 190 -12.76 14.07 -12.57
C LEU A 190 -13.40 14.97 -11.51
N ASN A 191 -14.58 15.52 -11.79
CA ASN A 191 -15.25 16.46 -10.91
C ASN A 191 -16.28 15.73 -10.03
N PHE A 192 -16.29 16.02 -8.74
CA PHE A 192 -17.21 15.45 -7.76
C PHE A 192 -18.28 16.46 -7.31
N GLY A 193 -18.12 17.74 -7.63
CA GLY A 193 -19.05 18.82 -7.35
C GLY A 193 -19.48 19.57 -8.60
N ARG A 194 -20.62 20.26 -8.52
CA ARG A 194 -21.10 21.14 -9.63
C ARG A 194 -20.32 22.46 -9.72
N ASN A 195 -19.78 22.90 -8.59
CA ASN A 195 -18.97 24.13 -8.52
C ASN A 195 -17.49 23.75 -8.60
N TRP A 196 -16.85 24.08 -9.70
CA TRP A 196 -15.45 23.73 -9.98
C TRP A 196 -14.41 24.43 -9.08
N THR A 197 -14.77 25.55 -8.42
CA THR A 197 -13.87 26.28 -7.51
C THR A 197 -13.99 25.82 -6.06
N ARG A 198 -15.09 25.18 -5.69
CA ARG A 198 -15.37 24.71 -4.32
C ARG A 198 -15.46 23.19 -4.23
N GLY A 199 -15.88 22.53 -5.31
CA GLY A 199 -16.01 21.09 -5.38
C GLY A 199 -14.66 20.41 -5.46
N PHE A 200 -14.57 19.23 -4.86
CA PHE A 200 -13.41 18.39 -5.01
C PHE A 200 -13.23 17.89 -6.44
N ALA A 201 -12.00 17.81 -6.90
CA ALA A 201 -11.65 17.27 -8.20
C ALA A 201 -10.39 16.39 -8.12
N VAL A 202 -10.32 15.39 -9.01
CA VAL A 202 -9.07 14.67 -9.29
C VAL A 202 -8.53 15.16 -10.62
N THR A 203 -7.25 15.50 -10.64
CA THR A 203 -6.57 15.97 -11.86
C THR A 203 -5.59 14.93 -12.35
N ILE A 204 -5.60 14.68 -13.65
CA ILE A 204 -4.70 13.73 -14.32
C ILE A 204 -4.05 14.46 -15.51
N SER A 205 -2.73 14.42 -15.60
CA SER A 205 -2.01 14.94 -16.76
C SER A 205 -2.41 14.16 -18.02
N ARG A 206 -2.63 14.87 -19.12
CA ARG A 206 -2.92 14.25 -20.43
C ARG A 206 -1.86 13.25 -20.86
N LYS A 207 -0.61 13.42 -20.43
CA LYS A 207 0.48 12.50 -20.72
C LYS A 207 0.27 11.11 -20.09
N LEU A 208 -0.55 11.02 -19.04
CA LEU A 208 -0.83 9.77 -18.34
C LEU A 208 -2.06 9.02 -18.88
N LEU A 209 -2.85 9.62 -19.77
CA LEU A 209 -4.06 8.97 -20.31
C LEU A 209 -3.78 7.60 -20.92
N PRO A 210 -2.72 7.40 -21.73
CA PRO A 210 -2.41 6.08 -22.28
C PRO A 210 -2.12 5.03 -21.18
N THR A 211 -1.52 5.44 -20.07
CA THR A 211 -1.24 4.54 -18.93
C THR A 211 -2.54 4.10 -18.25
N PHE A 212 -3.49 5.02 -18.06
CA PHE A 212 -4.81 4.69 -17.50
C PHE A 212 -5.61 3.80 -18.45
N GLU A 213 -5.59 4.07 -19.75
CA GLU A 213 -6.26 3.25 -20.76
C GLU A 213 -5.68 1.83 -20.85
N ALA A 214 -4.34 1.70 -20.86
CA ALA A 214 -3.65 0.41 -20.87
C ALA A 214 -3.94 -0.42 -19.60
N ALA A 215 -4.22 0.24 -18.47
CA ALA A 215 -4.64 -0.42 -17.24
C ALA A 215 -6.14 -0.76 -17.20
N GLY A 216 -6.87 -0.57 -18.29
CA GLY A 216 -8.31 -0.84 -18.37
C GLY A 216 -9.19 0.19 -17.66
N MET A 217 -8.66 1.39 -17.41
CA MET A 217 -9.38 2.48 -16.74
C MET A 217 -9.44 3.73 -17.65
N PRO A 218 -10.15 3.69 -18.79
CA PRO A 218 -10.36 4.88 -19.58
C PRO A 218 -11.13 5.90 -18.75
N LEU A 219 -10.55 7.10 -18.51
CA LEU A 219 -11.08 8.05 -17.52
C LEU A 219 -12.54 8.45 -17.78
N LYS A 220 -12.95 8.51 -19.05
CA LYS A 220 -14.35 8.85 -19.41
C LYS A 220 -15.35 7.81 -18.90
N SER A 221 -14.96 6.55 -18.75
CA SER A 221 -15.82 5.50 -18.20
C SER A 221 -16.11 5.63 -16.72
N LEU A 222 -15.35 6.49 -16.01
CA LEU A 222 -15.56 6.76 -14.59
C LEU A 222 -16.73 7.74 -14.33
N GLU A 223 -17.24 8.41 -15.37
CA GLU A 223 -18.38 9.30 -15.22
C GLU A 223 -19.60 8.56 -14.68
N ASN A 224 -20.23 9.12 -13.66
CA ASN A 224 -21.33 8.54 -12.88
C ASN A 224 -20.96 7.30 -12.02
N ARG A 225 -19.68 6.89 -11.98
CA ARG A 225 -19.23 5.78 -11.14
C ARG A 225 -18.79 6.29 -9.76
N ARG A 226 -18.92 5.43 -8.75
CA ARG A 226 -18.32 5.67 -7.44
C ARG A 226 -16.89 5.22 -7.46
N VAL A 227 -16.00 6.08 -6.97
CA VAL A 227 -14.57 5.80 -6.85
C VAL A 227 -14.08 6.17 -5.46
N ARG A 228 -12.99 5.49 -5.05
CA ARG A 228 -12.14 5.93 -3.94
C ARG A 228 -10.85 6.46 -4.53
N VAL A 229 -10.45 7.64 -4.11
CA VAL A 229 -9.23 8.29 -4.54
C VAL A 229 -8.31 8.47 -3.35
N ARG A 230 -7.02 8.27 -3.56
CA ARG A 230 -5.98 8.48 -2.56
C ARG A 230 -4.91 9.43 -3.05
N GLY A 231 -4.43 10.28 -2.17
CA GLY A 231 -3.37 11.23 -2.50
C GLY A 231 -3.32 12.43 -1.57
N TRP A 232 -2.36 13.28 -1.83
CA TRP A 232 -2.21 14.56 -1.11
C TRP A 232 -3.26 15.54 -1.57
N VAL A 233 -4.00 16.10 -0.63
CA VAL A 233 -5.00 17.13 -0.93
C VAL A 233 -4.31 18.47 -1.06
N GLU A 234 -4.49 19.11 -2.19
CA GLU A 234 -3.94 20.45 -2.51
C GLU A 234 -5.05 21.46 -2.76
N MET A 235 -4.76 22.74 -2.51
CA MET A 235 -5.61 23.85 -2.92
C MET A 235 -5.01 24.52 -4.15
N ARG A 236 -5.60 24.28 -5.33
CA ARG A 236 -5.15 24.91 -6.57
C ARG A 236 -6.32 25.11 -7.52
N GLY A 237 -6.97 26.27 -7.42
CA GLY A 237 -8.21 26.59 -8.15
C GLY A 237 -9.43 25.84 -7.61
N GLY A 238 -9.32 25.24 -6.41
CA GLY A 238 -10.23 24.35 -5.71
C GLY A 238 -9.48 23.20 -5.03
N PRO A 239 -10.10 22.48 -4.07
CA PRO A 239 -9.49 21.33 -3.41
C PRO A 239 -9.37 20.17 -4.41
N ARG A 240 -8.19 19.57 -4.49
CA ARG A 240 -7.92 18.51 -5.46
C ARG A 240 -6.87 17.52 -5.01
N ILE A 241 -6.86 16.36 -5.66
CA ILE A 241 -5.76 15.39 -5.68
C ILE A 241 -5.23 15.29 -7.11
N GLU A 242 -3.91 15.35 -7.29
CA GLU A 242 -3.29 15.00 -8.55
C GLU A 242 -3.02 13.49 -8.57
N ALA A 243 -3.67 12.77 -9.50
CA ALA A 243 -3.44 11.36 -9.70
C ALA A 243 -2.30 11.16 -10.73
N LEU A 244 -1.18 10.69 -10.23
CA LEU A 244 0.04 10.39 -11.01
C LEU A 244 0.11 8.93 -11.43
N ARG A 245 -0.68 8.05 -10.80
CA ARG A 245 -0.70 6.60 -11.02
C ARG A 245 -2.10 6.04 -10.97
N VAL A 246 -2.33 4.96 -11.72
CA VAL A 246 -3.62 4.28 -11.81
C VAL A 246 -4.11 3.81 -10.43
N GLY A 247 -3.22 3.25 -9.61
CA GLY A 247 -3.55 2.74 -8.27
C GLY A 247 -4.06 3.79 -7.27
N GLN A 248 -4.00 5.09 -7.61
CA GLN A 248 -4.60 6.14 -6.78
C GLN A 248 -6.12 6.21 -6.93
N ILE A 249 -6.70 5.56 -7.94
CA ILE A 249 -8.14 5.54 -8.19
C ILE A 249 -8.63 4.09 -8.14
N GLU A 250 -9.50 3.80 -7.19
CA GLU A 250 -10.19 2.52 -7.05
C GLU A 250 -11.63 2.67 -7.51
N LEU A 251 -12.08 1.82 -8.44
CA LEU A 251 -13.48 1.74 -8.82
C LEU A 251 -14.23 0.95 -7.76
N LEU A 252 -15.24 1.56 -7.16
CA LEU A 252 -16.11 0.92 -6.19
C LEU A 252 -17.30 0.27 -6.91
N GLY A 253 -17.69 -0.95 -6.47
CA GLY A 253 -18.88 -1.62 -6.98
C GLY A 253 -20.15 -0.77 -6.78
N GLU A 254 -21.14 -0.93 -7.64
CA GLU A 254 -22.48 -0.43 -7.39
C GLU A 254 -23.11 -1.33 -6.31
N TYR A 255 -23.56 -0.68 -5.20
CA TYR A 255 -24.45 -1.32 -4.22
C TYR A 255 -25.89 -1.12 -4.63
#